data_1edd693778724016dbbff7ddce5a8c3e
#
_entry.id   1edd693778724016dbbff7ddce5a8c3e
#
_cell.length_a   1.000
_cell.length_b   1.000
_cell.length_c   1.000
_cell.angle_alpha   90.00
_cell.angle_beta   90.00
_cell.angle_gamma   90.00
#
_symmetry.space_group_name_H-M   'P 1'
#
loop_
_entity.id
_entity.type
_entity.pdbx_description
1 polymer ?
#
loop_
_entity_poly.entity_id
_entity_poly.type
_entity_poly.pdbx_seq_one_letter_code
_entity_poly.pdbx_strand_id
1 'polypeptide(L)'
;MRVLVIGASGQLGRELVSVLRGEVIGTYHSSEGLNGYKLDLTDFASVEDFIMKKGPDVVINAAAMTDVDACERDKEKALKINAEAVRHIARASRVVEAYLVHVSTDYVFDGEKGLYREEDSPNPVNYYGLSKLLGEAFALSYDDALVVRTSGVFRHKDFPIYAYKTLKQGGEVHAFKGFYSPISARKLAETISELVELRKSGIIHVAGERVSRFDLALRIKEMFKLPGSVREVERVEGWVARRPFDSSLDVSRARKLLSTDFYSLEENLKYMVV
;
A
#
# COMPACT_ATOMS: atom_id res chain seq x y z
N MET A 1 -3.86 23.32 7.21
CA MET A 1 -2.90 22.22 7.04
C MET A 1 -2.71 21.98 5.55
N ARG A 2 -1.46 21.99 5.09
CA ARG A 2 -1.06 21.70 3.71
C ARG A 2 -0.50 20.29 3.66
N VAL A 3 -1.12 19.41 2.86
CA VAL A 3 -0.74 18.00 2.75
C VAL A 3 -0.21 17.72 1.35
N LEU A 4 1.01 17.19 1.27
CA LEU A 4 1.60 16.71 0.03
C LEU A 4 1.37 15.20 -0.09
N VAL A 5 0.66 14.76 -1.14
CA VAL A 5 0.46 13.34 -1.48
C VAL A 5 1.37 12.97 -2.66
N ILE A 6 2.43 12.23 -2.40
CA ILE A 6 3.32 11.69 -3.42
C ILE A 6 2.70 10.40 -3.95
N GLY A 7 2.46 10.35 -5.28
CA GLY A 7 1.77 9.23 -5.92
C GLY A 7 0.23 9.37 -5.95
N ALA A 8 -0.28 10.59 -6.02
CA ALA A 8 -1.71 10.92 -6.04
C ALA A 8 -2.49 10.27 -7.21
N SER A 9 -1.83 9.82 -8.28
CA SER A 9 -2.46 9.10 -9.40
C SER A 9 -2.74 7.62 -9.12
N GLY A 10 -2.12 7.04 -8.09
CA GLY A 10 -2.31 5.64 -7.69
C GLY A 10 -3.68 5.35 -7.08
N GLN A 11 -4.01 4.06 -6.85
CA GLN A 11 -5.28 3.66 -6.23
C GLN A 11 -5.48 4.34 -4.88
N LEU A 12 -4.49 4.25 -3.98
CA LEU A 12 -4.52 4.87 -2.67
C LEU A 12 -4.43 6.40 -2.77
N GLY A 13 -3.54 6.92 -3.62
CA GLY A 13 -3.32 8.36 -3.75
C GLY A 13 -4.58 9.13 -4.13
N ARG A 14 -5.39 8.59 -5.04
CA ARG A 14 -6.69 9.20 -5.44
C ARG A 14 -7.67 9.26 -4.27
N GLU A 15 -7.75 8.21 -3.48
CA GLU A 15 -8.60 8.17 -2.30
C GLU A 15 -8.09 9.14 -1.22
N LEU A 16 -6.76 9.21 -0.99
CA LEU A 16 -6.18 10.18 -0.07
C LEU A 16 -6.55 11.62 -0.44
N VAL A 17 -6.39 11.99 -1.71
CA VAL A 17 -6.78 13.33 -2.19
C VAL A 17 -8.27 13.60 -1.95
N SER A 18 -9.14 12.59 -2.00
CA SER A 18 -10.58 12.75 -1.81
C SER A 18 -11.02 12.86 -0.34
N VAL A 19 -10.24 12.31 0.61
CA VAL A 19 -10.63 12.26 2.03
C VAL A 19 -9.91 13.26 2.92
N LEU A 20 -8.70 13.68 2.51
CA LEU A 20 -7.88 14.60 3.28
C LEU A 20 -8.49 16.00 3.33
N ARG A 21 -8.36 16.67 4.47
CA ARG A 21 -8.86 18.02 4.70
C ARG A 21 -7.74 19.06 4.55
N GLY A 22 -8.10 20.25 4.11
CA GLY A 22 -7.17 21.37 3.93
C GLY A 22 -6.68 21.50 2.48
N GLU A 23 -5.52 22.09 2.29
CA GLU A 23 -4.87 22.26 0.97
C GLU A 23 -4.12 20.96 0.64
N VAL A 24 -4.61 20.20 -0.34
CA VAL A 24 -3.99 18.94 -0.78
C VAL A 24 -3.25 19.13 -2.09
N ILE A 25 -1.94 18.88 -2.07
CA ILE A 25 -1.05 18.95 -3.25
C ILE A 25 -0.76 17.50 -3.67
N GLY A 26 -1.17 17.12 -4.88
CA GLY A 26 -0.89 15.80 -5.43
C GLY A 26 0.29 15.79 -6.40
N THR A 27 1.09 14.72 -6.39
CA THR A 27 2.07 14.46 -7.45
C THR A 27 1.79 13.18 -8.20
N TYR A 28 2.25 13.13 -9.46
CA TYR A 28 2.15 11.96 -10.33
C TYR A 28 3.42 11.79 -11.17
N HIS A 29 3.67 10.58 -11.67
CA HIS A 29 4.80 10.31 -12.58
C HIS A 29 4.35 10.32 -14.06
N SER A 30 3.34 9.53 -14.43
CA SER A 30 2.98 9.26 -15.84
C SER A 30 1.52 9.50 -16.20
N SER A 31 0.65 9.86 -15.25
CA SER A 31 -0.79 9.99 -15.52
C SER A 31 -1.12 11.43 -15.91
N GLU A 32 -1.55 11.64 -17.15
CA GLU A 32 -2.13 12.90 -17.61
C GLU A 32 -3.58 13.06 -17.09
N GLY A 33 -4.01 14.30 -16.87
CA GLY A 33 -5.41 14.64 -16.54
C GLY A 33 -5.76 14.72 -15.07
N LEU A 34 -4.80 14.68 -14.16
CA LEU A 34 -4.99 15.00 -12.75
C LEU A 34 -4.51 16.42 -12.45
N ASN A 35 -5.28 17.18 -11.68
CA ASN A 35 -4.80 18.42 -11.08
C ASN A 35 -3.66 18.08 -10.12
N GLY A 36 -2.42 18.31 -10.53
CA GLY A 36 -1.25 17.96 -9.73
C GLY A 36 0.05 18.27 -10.44
N TYR A 37 1.15 17.88 -9.81
CA TYR A 37 2.50 18.16 -10.30
C TYR A 37 3.18 16.88 -10.75
N LYS A 38 3.84 16.92 -11.91
CA LYS A 38 4.69 15.80 -12.33
C LYS A 38 5.94 15.76 -11.45
N LEU A 39 6.26 14.59 -10.89
CA LEU A 39 7.44 14.38 -10.06
C LEU A 39 7.99 12.98 -10.31
N ASP A 40 9.24 12.90 -10.78
CA ASP A 40 9.97 11.66 -10.94
C ASP A 40 10.75 11.35 -9.66
N LEU A 41 10.43 10.25 -9.00
CA LEU A 41 11.09 9.86 -7.76
C LEU A 41 12.55 9.40 -7.96
N THR A 42 12.98 9.19 -9.19
CA THR A 42 14.38 8.87 -9.50
C THR A 42 15.26 10.12 -9.65
N ASP A 43 14.65 11.31 -9.76
CA ASP A 43 15.33 12.60 -9.69
C ASP A 43 15.27 13.15 -8.25
N PHE A 44 16.22 12.71 -7.45
CA PHE A 44 16.24 12.99 -6.01
C PHE A 44 16.36 14.48 -5.69
N ALA A 45 17.11 15.25 -6.51
CA ALA A 45 17.23 16.68 -6.32
C ALA A 45 15.89 17.39 -6.53
N SER A 46 15.18 17.04 -7.59
CA SER A 46 13.83 17.56 -7.86
C SER A 46 12.84 17.19 -6.78
N VAL A 47 12.96 15.99 -6.16
CA VAL A 47 12.11 15.57 -5.03
C VAL A 47 12.33 16.47 -3.81
N GLU A 48 13.59 16.70 -3.43
CA GLU A 48 13.92 17.55 -2.28
C GLU A 48 13.48 19.01 -2.55
N ASP A 49 13.83 19.56 -3.69
CA ASP A 49 13.47 20.95 -4.07
C ASP A 49 11.96 21.16 -4.09
N PHE A 50 11.21 20.18 -4.61
CA PHE A 50 9.76 20.25 -4.66
C PHE A 50 9.14 20.32 -3.26
N ILE A 51 9.57 19.43 -2.35
CA ILE A 51 9.08 19.40 -0.96
C ILE A 51 9.43 20.72 -0.25
N MET A 52 10.70 21.18 -0.36
CA MET A 52 11.15 22.43 0.26
C MET A 52 10.38 23.64 -0.28
N LYS A 53 10.16 23.72 -1.59
CA LYS A 53 9.42 24.83 -2.24
C LYS A 53 7.95 24.86 -1.85
N LYS A 54 7.31 23.69 -1.64
CA LYS A 54 5.89 23.59 -1.26
C LYS A 54 5.67 23.82 0.23
N GLY A 55 6.65 23.54 1.08
CA GLY A 55 6.57 23.70 2.53
C GLY A 55 5.30 23.05 3.12
N PRO A 56 5.05 21.73 2.91
CA PRO A 56 3.87 21.08 3.45
C PRO A 56 3.99 20.90 4.97
N ASP A 57 2.87 20.85 5.67
CA ASP A 57 2.78 20.43 7.08
C ASP A 57 2.87 18.91 7.21
N VAL A 58 2.43 18.19 6.15
CA VAL A 58 2.39 16.72 6.10
C VAL A 58 2.83 16.24 4.72
N VAL A 59 3.69 15.23 4.67
CA VAL A 59 4.06 14.48 3.46
C VAL A 59 3.54 13.06 3.57
N ILE A 60 2.69 12.62 2.64
CA ILE A 60 2.24 11.23 2.55
C ILE A 60 2.87 10.60 1.31
N ASN A 61 3.81 9.66 1.52
CA ASN A 61 4.42 8.92 0.42
C ASN A 61 3.62 7.62 0.16
N ALA A 62 2.73 7.68 -0.83
CA ALA A 62 1.95 6.55 -1.35
C ALA A 62 2.47 6.02 -2.70
N ALA A 63 3.61 6.54 -3.17
CA ALA A 63 4.25 6.09 -4.40
C ALA A 63 5.21 4.94 -4.14
N ALA A 64 5.18 3.94 -5.02
CA ALA A 64 6.12 2.82 -5.02
C ALA A 64 6.10 2.09 -6.36
N MET A 65 7.18 1.37 -6.67
CA MET A 65 7.17 0.30 -7.66
C MET A 65 6.58 -0.94 -6.98
N THR A 66 5.33 -1.28 -7.30
CA THR A 66 4.54 -2.32 -6.59
C THR A 66 4.44 -3.65 -7.32
N ASP A 67 4.84 -3.70 -8.59
CA ASP A 67 4.91 -4.97 -9.33
C ASP A 67 6.07 -5.80 -8.79
N VAL A 68 5.73 -6.86 -8.06
CA VAL A 68 6.70 -7.70 -7.34
C VAL A 68 7.66 -8.41 -8.29
N ASP A 69 7.16 -8.86 -9.46
CA ASP A 69 7.99 -9.53 -10.46
C ASP A 69 8.86 -8.53 -11.24
N ALA A 70 8.35 -7.33 -11.48
CA ALA A 70 9.15 -6.26 -12.06
C ALA A 70 10.27 -5.80 -11.12
N CYS A 71 10.02 -5.72 -9.80
CA CYS A 71 11.05 -5.44 -8.80
C CYS A 71 12.16 -6.51 -8.77
N GLU A 72 11.81 -7.77 -9.02
CA GLU A 72 12.80 -8.86 -9.10
C GLU A 72 13.67 -8.78 -10.36
N ARG A 73 13.07 -8.33 -11.50
CA ARG A 73 13.78 -8.16 -12.77
C ARG A 73 14.63 -6.89 -12.82
N ASP A 74 14.17 -5.80 -12.21
CA ASP A 74 14.84 -4.49 -12.21
C ASP A 74 15.04 -4.02 -10.77
N LYS A 75 16.02 -4.62 -10.11
CA LYS A 75 16.36 -4.38 -8.71
C LYS A 75 16.86 -2.95 -8.49
N GLU A 76 17.61 -2.40 -9.44
CA GLU A 76 18.14 -1.04 -9.35
C GLU A 76 17.00 0.00 -9.32
N LYS A 77 16.03 -0.13 -10.22
CA LYS A 77 14.88 0.75 -10.28
C LYS A 77 14.00 0.61 -9.02
N ALA A 78 13.79 -0.64 -8.55
CA ALA A 78 13.04 -0.89 -7.32
C ALA A 78 13.73 -0.24 -6.11
N LEU A 79 15.06 -0.34 -6.00
CA LEU A 79 15.83 0.31 -4.94
C LEU A 79 15.72 1.83 -4.99
N LYS A 80 15.90 2.43 -6.18
CA LYS A 80 15.80 3.89 -6.36
C LYS A 80 14.44 4.42 -5.92
N ILE A 81 13.34 3.79 -6.36
CA ILE A 81 11.98 4.27 -6.09
C ILE A 81 11.53 3.94 -4.67
N ASN A 82 11.73 2.68 -4.21
CA ASN A 82 11.15 2.20 -2.96
C ASN A 82 12.00 2.51 -1.72
N ALA A 83 13.29 2.84 -1.91
CA ALA A 83 14.21 3.10 -0.79
C ALA A 83 14.92 4.44 -0.91
N GLU A 84 15.74 4.68 -1.96
CA GLU A 84 16.55 5.89 -2.05
C GLU A 84 15.68 7.16 -2.12
N ALA A 85 14.62 7.16 -2.92
CA ALA A 85 13.66 8.27 -2.95
C ALA A 85 13.06 8.55 -1.56
N VAL A 86 12.79 7.51 -0.76
CA VAL A 86 12.26 7.69 0.60
C VAL A 86 13.27 8.37 1.51
N ARG A 87 14.58 8.08 1.36
CA ARG A 87 15.65 8.79 2.07
C ARG A 87 15.60 10.30 1.80
N HIS A 88 15.44 10.69 0.53
CA HIS A 88 15.37 12.10 0.13
C HIS A 88 14.07 12.76 0.58
N ILE A 89 12.94 12.04 0.53
CA ILE A 89 11.65 12.51 1.07
C ILE A 89 11.78 12.75 2.58
N ALA A 90 12.34 11.82 3.35
CA ALA A 90 12.49 11.96 4.80
C ALA A 90 13.43 13.14 5.16
N ARG A 91 14.54 13.30 4.39
CA ARG A 91 15.46 14.42 4.56
C ARG A 91 14.77 15.76 4.32
N ALA A 92 14.05 15.90 3.20
CA ALA A 92 13.36 17.14 2.87
C ALA A 92 12.22 17.43 3.85
N SER A 93 11.46 16.40 4.28
CA SER A 93 10.43 16.52 5.31
C SER A 93 10.99 17.05 6.63
N ARG A 94 12.16 16.56 7.06
CA ARG A 94 12.85 17.06 8.26
C ARG A 94 13.24 18.54 8.11
N VAL A 95 13.72 18.97 6.93
CA VAL A 95 14.13 20.37 6.69
C VAL A 95 12.97 21.34 6.80
N VAL A 96 11.78 20.94 6.35
CA VAL A 96 10.56 21.77 6.41
C VAL A 96 9.68 21.46 7.63
N GLU A 97 10.16 20.62 8.54
CA GLU A 97 9.44 20.16 9.75
C GLU A 97 8.05 19.53 9.48
N ALA A 98 7.94 18.89 8.32
CA ALA A 98 6.70 18.20 7.92
C ALA A 98 6.59 16.82 8.55
N TYR A 99 5.41 16.46 9.07
CA TYR A 99 5.12 15.08 9.47
C TYR A 99 5.12 14.14 8.26
N LEU A 100 5.88 13.03 8.34
CA LEU A 100 6.02 12.07 7.24
C LEU A 100 5.18 10.82 7.50
N VAL A 101 4.29 10.46 6.57
CA VAL A 101 3.60 9.16 6.53
C VAL A 101 4.12 8.37 5.33
N HIS A 102 4.78 7.24 5.57
CA HIS A 102 5.28 6.35 4.52
C HIS A 102 4.46 5.06 4.45
N VAL A 103 3.83 4.80 3.30
CA VAL A 103 3.05 3.57 3.08
C VAL A 103 4.00 2.44 2.69
N SER A 104 4.00 1.36 3.49
CA SER A 104 4.79 0.16 3.30
C SER A 104 3.89 -1.08 3.06
N THR A 105 4.45 -2.28 3.22
CA THR A 105 3.84 -3.54 2.79
C THR A 105 4.03 -4.67 3.81
N ASP A 106 3.11 -5.62 3.81
CA ASP A 106 3.22 -6.91 4.48
C ASP A 106 4.35 -7.81 3.91
N TYR A 107 4.82 -7.54 2.69
CA TYR A 107 5.91 -8.29 2.05
C TYR A 107 7.29 -8.06 2.68
N VAL A 108 7.38 -7.23 3.72
CA VAL A 108 8.57 -7.17 4.59
C VAL A 108 8.75 -8.44 5.42
N PHE A 109 7.73 -9.29 5.52
CA PHE A 109 7.75 -10.56 6.24
C PHE A 109 7.89 -11.76 5.31
N ASP A 110 8.41 -12.90 5.86
CA ASP A 110 8.65 -14.15 5.11
C ASP A 110 7.39 -14.95 4.77
N GLY A 111 6.32 -14.75 5.54
CA GLY A 111 5.07 -15.48 5.37
C GLY A 111 5.04 -16.87 6.00
N GLU A 112 5.93 -17.19 6.93
CA GLU A 112 5.95 -18.48 7.64
C GLU A 112 4.99 -18.53 8.82
N LYS A 113 4.80 -17.38 9.50
CA LYS A 113 4.01 -17.28 10.74
C LYS A 113 2.56 -16.84 10.50
N GLY A 114 2.35 -15.82 9.67
CA GLY A 114 1.07 -15.11 9.55
C GLY A 114 0.73 -14.24 10.79
N LEU A 115 -0.26 -13.37 10.65
CA LEU A 115 -0.69 -12.42 11.68
C LEU A 115 0.48 -11.70 12.35
N TYR A 116 1.39 -11.18 11.50
CA TYR A 116 2.59 -10.48 11.95
C TYR A 116 2.23 -9.20 12.70
N ARG A 117 2.93 -8.96 13.81
CA ARG A 117 2.83 -7.74 14.62
C ARG A 117 3.91 -6.73 14.24
N GLU A 118 3.74 -5.49 14.67
CA GLU A 118 4.70 -4.42 14.39
C GLU A 118 6.10 -4.69 14.95
N GLU A 119 6.20 -5.42 16.06
CA GLU A 119 7.44 -5.83 16.72
C GLU A 119 8.09 -7.09 16.14
N ASP A 120 7.42 -7.84 15.28
CA ASP A 120 8.00 -9.02 14.63
C ASP A 120 9.14 -8.62 13.69
N SER A 121 10.22 -9.39 13.68
CA SER A 121 11.38 -9.14 12.84
C SER A 121 11.05 -9.32 11.36
N PRO A 122 11.28 -8.32 10.51
CA PRO A 122 11.11 -8.46 9.05
C PRO A 122 12.13 -9.45 8.46
N ASN A 123 11.69 -10.23 7.47
CA ASN A 123 12.52 -11.17 6.71
C ASN A 123 11.96 -11.32 5.28
N PRO A 124 12.14 -10.33 4.38
CA PRO A 124 11.51 -10.33 3.07
C PRO A 124 12.05 -11.44 2.16
N VAL A 125 11.17 -12.13 1.44
CA VAL A 125 11.50 -13.25 0.55
C VAL A 125 11.65 -12.86 -0.93
N ASN A 126 11.48 -11.58 -1.26
CA ASN A 126 11.62 -11.04 -2.61
C ASN A 126 12.16 -9.60 -2.58
N TYR A 127 12.59 -9.12 -3.73
CA TYR A 127 13.23 -7.81 -3.82
C TYR A 127 12.26 -6.64 -3.59
N TYR A 128 10.97 -6.81 -3.92
CA TYR A 128 9.95 -5.81 -3.57
C TYR A 128 9.91 -5.58 -2.06
N GLY A 129 9.75 -6.64 -1.27
CA GLY A 129 9.74 -6.57 0.19
C GLY A 129 11.03 -5.98 0.75
N LEU A 130 12.19 -6.41 0.24
CA LEU A 130 13.50 -5.88 0.66
C LEU A 130 13.62 -4.38 0.38
N SER A 131 13.28 -3.93 -0.83
CA SER A 131 13.35 -2.52 -1.19
C SER A 131 12.40 -1.64 -0.36
N LYS A 132 11.21 -2.15 -0.04
CA LYS A 132 10.26 -1.47 0.85
C LYS A 132 10.77 -1.42 2.29
N LEU A 133 11.36 -2.49 2.81
CA LEU A 133 11.96 -2.51 4.14
C LEU A 133 13.12 -1.49 4.29
N LEU A 134 13.95 -1.35 3.27
CA LEU A 134 14.98 -0.31 3.24
C LEU A 134 14.36 1.09 3.24
N GLY A 135 13.25 1.28 2.52
CA GLY A 135 12.47 2.52 2.58
C GLY A 135 11.91 2.83 3.97
N GLU A 136 11.41 1.82 4.70
CA GLU A 136 10.99 1.99 6.10
C GLU A 136 12.14 2.50 6.98
N ALA A 137 13.34 1.92 6.85
CA ALA A 137 14.51 2.33 7.62
C ALA A 137 14.87 3.80 7.35
N PHE A 138 14.79 4.25 6.10
CA PHE A 138 15.00 5.66 5.76
C PHE A 138 13.90 6.58 6.29
N ALA A 139 12.63 6.18 6.20
CA ALA A 139 11.54 6.98 6.77
C ALA A 139 11.68 7.14 8.28
N LEU A 140 11.98 6.04 8.99
CA LEU A 140 12.15 6.01 10.44
C LEU A 140 13.46 6.66 10.94
N SER A 141 14.38 7.05 10.04
CA SER A 141 15.51 7.90 10.40
C SER A 141 15.08 9.32 10.76
N TYR A 142 13.83 9.68 10.52
CA TYR A 142 13.18 10.92 10.91
C TYR A 142 12.18 10.65 12.04
N ASP A 143 12.36 11.31 13.21
CA ASP A 143 11.59 11.03 14.41
C ASP A 143 10.09 11.35 14.27
N ASP A 144 9.73 12.36 13.44
CA ASP A 144 8.33 12.72 13.13
C ASP A 144 7.82 11.99 11.89
N ALA A 145 8.06 10.67 11.85
CA ALA A 145 7.62 9.80 10.76
C ALA A 145 6.80 8.61 11.26
N LEU A 146 5.79 8.24 10.47
CA LEU A 146 4.98 7.04 10.64
C LEU A 146 5.12 6.16 9.40
N VAL A 147 5.44 4.89 9.61
CA VAL A 147 5.35 3.83 8.60
C VAL A 147 4.03 3.09 8.78
N VAL A 148 3.21 3.08 7.72
CA VAL A 148 1.97 2.32 7.66
C VAL A 148 2.18 1.08 6.82
N ARG A 149 2.35 -0.09 7.44
CA ARG A 149 2.38 -1.38 6.74
C ARG A 149 0.96 -1.81 6.43
N THR A 150 0.71 -2.16 5.16
CA THR A 150 -0.60 -2.58 4.67
C THR A 150 -0.48 -3.81 3.77
N SER A 151 -1.58 -4.38 3.32
CA SER A 151 -1.59 -5.61 2.53
C SER A 151 -2.66 -5.53 1.44
N GLY A 152 -2.29 -5.94 0.20
CA GLY A 152 -3.25 -6.12 -0.90
C GLY A 152 -4.23 -4.97 -1.12
N VAL A 153 -3.73 -3.74 -1.31
CA VAL A 153 -4.59 -2.55 -1.51
C VAL A 153 -5.30 -2.63 -2.85
N PHE A 154 -6.62 -2.57 -2.83
CA PHE A 154 -7.44 -2.70 -4.04
C PHE A 154 -8.47 -1.58 -4.19
N ARG A 155 -8.85 -1.27 -5.45
CA ARG A 155 -9.97 -0.43 -5.86
C ARG A 155 -10.45 -0.76 -7.26
N HIS A 156 -9.64 -0.52 -8.30
CA HIS A 156 -9.93 -0.78 -9.72
C HIS A 156 -8.96 -1.78 -10.36
N LYS A 157 -7.98 -2.25 -9.60
CA LYS A 157 -7.03 -3.31 -9.97
C LYS A 157 -6.71 -4.14 -8.74
N ASP A 158 -5.83 -5.15 -8.91
CA ASP A 158 -5.44 -6.14 -7.92
C ASP A 158 -6.34 -7.37 -7.92
N PHE A 159 -6.00 -8.36 -7.08
CA PHE A 159 -6.63 -9.68 -7.11
C PHE A 159 -8.16 -9.67 -6.98
N PRO A 160 -8.81 -8.88 -6.10
CA PRO A 160 -10.26 -8.86 -6.01
C PRO A 160 -10.95 -8.44 -7.32
N ILE A 161 -10.36 -7.47 -8.03
CA ILE A 161 -10.89 -6.99 -9.32
C ILE A 161 -10.66 -8.03 -10.42
N TYR A 162 -9.49 -8.67 -10.44
CA TYR A 162 -9.21 -9.78 -11.35
C TYR A 162 -10.22 -10.91 -11.14
N ALA A 163 -10.42 -11.35 -9.90
CA ALA A 163 -11.36 -12.41 -9.55
C ALA A 163 -12.79 -12.06 -10.00
N TYR A 164 -13.27 -10.84 -9.70
CA TYR A 164 -14.58 -10.40 -10.12
C TYR A 164 -14.74 -10.46 -11.65
N LYS A 165 -13.80 -9.88 -12.41
CA LYS A 165 -13.88 -9.82 -13.88
C LYS A 165 -13.86 -11.22 -14.52
N THR A 166 -12.96 -12.08 -14.04
CA THR A 166 -12.86 -13.46 -14.54
C THR A 166 -14.14 -14.26 -14.25
N LEU A 167 -14.64 -14.18 -13.01
CA LEU A 167 -15.87 -14.88 -12.61
C LEU A 167 -17.10 -14.36 -13.36
N LYS A 168 -17.21 -13.06 -13.59
CA LYS A 168 -18.31 -12.43 -14.34
C LYS A 168 -18.38 -12.93 -15.78
N GLN A 169 -17.24 -13.22 -16.39
CA GLN A 169 -17.15 -13.78 -17.74
C GLN A 169 -17.37 -15.30 -17.79
N GLY A 170 -17.66 -15.95 -16.66
CA GLY A 170 -17.80 -17.40 -16.58
C GLY A 170 -16.48 -18.17 -16.56
N GLY A 171 -15.35 -17.47 -16.42
CA GLY A 171 -14.01 -18.04 -16.39
C GLY A 171 -13.64 -18.70 -15.04
N GLU A 172 -12.49 -19.35 -15.00
CA GLU A 172 -11.92 -19.97 -13.80
C GLU A 172 -10.84 -19.08 -13.20
N VAL A 173 -10.97 -18.73 -11.91
CA VAL A 173 -9.95 -18.00 -11.14
C VAL A 173 -8.98 -19.01 -10.52
N HIS A 174 -7.71 -18.96 -10.91
CA HIS A 174 -6.65 -19.71 -10.24
C HIS A 174 -6.16 -18.91 -9.04
N ALA A 175 -6.58 -19.30 -7.85
CA ALA A 175 -6.33 -18.60 -6.60
C ALA A 175 -5.22 -19.26 -5.79
N PHE A 176 -4.14 -18.54 -5.53
CA PHE A 176 -3.06 -19.01 -4.66
C PHE A 176 -3.60 -19.27 -3.25
N LYS A 177 -3.23 -20.41 -2.66
CA LYS A 177 -3.71 -20.86 -1.34
C LYS A 177 -3.19 -20.04 -0.16
N GLY A 178 -2.21 -19.16 -0.40
CA GLY A 178 -1.63 -18.33 0.65
C GLY A 178 -2.56 -17.24 1.17
N PHE A 179 -2.26 -16.77 2.38
CA PHE A 179 -3.06 -15.81 3.12
C PHE A 179 -2.45 -14.41 3.09
N TYR A 180 -3.31 -13.41 3.20
CA TYR A 180 -2.95 -12.00 3.31
C TYR A 180 -4.11 -11.23 3.96
N SER A 181 -4.01 -9.91 4.08
CA SER A 181 -5.03 -9.07 4.73
C SER A 181 -5.46 -7.90 3.82
N PRO A 182 -6.22 -8.17 2.73
CA PRO A 182 -6.56 -7.16 1.74
C PRO A 182 -7.41 -6.03 2.32
N ILE A 183 -7.15 -4.80 1.85
CA ILE A 183 -7.89 -3.61 2.25
C ILE A 183 -8.24 -2.76 1.03
N SER A 184 -9.42 -2.14 1.03
CA SER A 184 -9.77 -1.18 -0.01
C SER A 184 -8.95 0.10 0.13
N ALA A 185 -8.58 0.70 -1.01
CA ALA A 185 -7.86 1.97 -1.02
C ALA A 185 -8.64 3.07 -0.27
N ARG A 186 -9.98 3.03 -0.32
CA ARG A 186 -10.84 3.96 0.41
C ARG A 186 -10.69 3.85 1.92
N LYS A 187 -10.81 2.63 2.46
CA LYS A 187 -10.69 2.40 3.91
C LYS A 187 -9.29 2.72 4.42
N LEU A 188 -8.26 2.36 3.65
CA LEU A 188 -6.88 2.72 3.98
C LEU A 188 -6.66 4.23 3.97
N ALA A 189 -7.24 4.97 3.00
CA ALA A 189 -7.13 6.42 2.95
C ALA A 189 -7.84 7.11 4.12
N GLU A 190 -9.04 6.67 4.50
CA GLU A 190 -9.78 7.16 5.67
C GLU A 190 -8.94 6.94 6.94
N THR A 191 -8.35 5.76 7.08
CA THR A 191 -7.49 5.40 8.22
C THR A 191 -6.22 6.26 8.27
N ILE A 192 -5.55 6.48 7.13
CA ILE A 192 -4.37 7.35 7.06
C ILE A 192 -4.74 8.79 7.39
N SER A 193 -5.92 9.28 6.95
CA SER A 193 -6.39 10.62 7.30
C SER A 193 -6.56 10.79 8.82
N GLU A 194 -7.11 9.79 9.51
CA GLU A 194 -7.22 9.78 10.98
C GLU A 194 -5.84 9.72 11.65
N LEU A 195 -4.91 8.90 11.13
CA LEU A 195 -3.52 8.81 11.63
C LEU A 195 -2.76 10.13 11.49
N VAL A 196 -2.99 10.88 10.42
CA VAL A 196 -2.42 12.22 10.22
C VAL A 196 -2.89 13.18 11.32
N GLU A 197 -4.16 13.15 11.69
CA GLU A 197 -4.71 13.97 12.78
C GLU A 197 -4.14 13.58 14.15
N LEU A 198 -3.91 12.27 14.37
CA LEU A 198 -3.32 11.74 15.61
C LEU A 198 -1.81 11.96 15.73
N ARG A 199 -1.11 12.22 14.64
CA ARG A 199 0.34 12.48 14.53
C ARG A 199 1.19 11.48 15.34
N LYS A 200 0.96 10.19 15.12
CA LYS A 200 1.75 9.11 15.75
C LYS A 200 3.03 8.86 14.97
N SER A 201 4.11 8.45 15.63
CA SER A 201 5.36 8.04 14.99
C SER A 201 5.64 6.55 15.19
N GLY A 202 6.60 6.03 14.42
CA GLY A 202 6.98 4.62 14.46
C GLY A 202 6.30 3.78 13.39
N ILE A 203 5.88 2.55 13.73
CA ILE A 203 5.25 1.61 12.78
C ILE A 203 3.85 1.26 13.26
N ILE A 204 2.90 1.19 12.32
CA ILE A 204 1.54 0.70 12.55
C ILE A 204 1.10 -0.19 11.40
N HIS A 205 0.38 -1.27 11.73
CA HIS A 205 -0.24 -2.15 10.75
C HIS A 205 -1.69 -1.73 10.50
N VAL A 206 -2.06 -1.50 9.23
CA VAL A 206 -3.42 -1.17 8.79
C VAL A 206 -3.78 -2.05 7.60
N ALA A 207 -4.62 -3.04 7.82
CA ALA A 207 -5.03 -4.01 6.82
C ALA A 207 -6.40 -4.60 7.16
N GLY A 208 -7.04 -5.27 6.20
CA GLY A 208 -8.31 -5.96 6.41
C GLY A 208 -8.16 -7.31 7.12
N GLU A 209 -9.21 -8.11 7.10
CA GLU A 209 -9.22 -9.46 7.65
C GLU A 209 -8.20 -10.37 6.94
N ARG A 210 -7.63 -11.29 7.72
CA ARG A 210 -6.84 -12.40 7.16
C ARG A 210 -7.74 -13.31 6.33
N VAL A 211 -7.40 -13.51 5.07
CA VAL A 211 -8.16 -14.35 4.14
C VAL A 211 -7.20 -14.99 3.13
N SER A 212 -7.51 -16.21 2.66
CA SER A 212 -6.82 -16.76 1.49
C SER A 212 -7.35 -16.11 0.21
N ARG A 213 -6.54 -16.13 -0.87
CA ARG A 213 -7.06 -15.67 -2.17
C ARG A 213 -8.19 -16.55 -2.68
N PHE A 214 -8.18 -17.84 -2.32
CA PHE A 214 -9.24 -18.79 -2.66
C PHE A 214 -10.56 -18.39 -1.99
N ASP A 215 -10.56 -18.22 -0.66
CA ASP A 215 -11.76 -17.81 0.08
C ASP A 215 -12.27 -16.44 -0.35
N LEU A 216 -11.36 -15.51 -0.60
CA LEU A 216 -11.74 -14.18 -1.11
C LEU A 216 -12.46 -14.27 -2.47
N ALA A 217 -11.94 -15.09 -3.39
CA ALA A 217 -12.59 -15.28 -4.69
C ALA A 217 -13.97 -15.94 -4.55
N LEU A 218 -14.13 -16.90 -3.63
CA LEU A 218 -15.42 -17.49 -3.31
C LEU A 218 -16.41 -16.46 -2.73
N ARG A 219 -15.98 -15.64 -1.78
CA ARG A 219 -16.81 -14.56 -1.20
C ARG A 219 -17.25 -13.55 -2.28
N ILE A 220 -16.35 -13.17 -3.20
CA ILE A 220 -16.68 -12.30 -4.34
C ILE A 220 -17.72 -12.98 -5.24
N LYS A 221 -17.52 -14.26 -5.57
CA LYS A 221 -18.48 -15.05 -6.36
C LYS A 221 -19.89 -15.05 -5.74
N GLU A 222 -19.98 -15.32 -4.45
CA GLU A 222 -21.25 -15.37 -3.71
C GLU A 222 -21.90 -13.99 -3.62
N MET A 223 -21.14 -12.96 -3.20
CA MET A 223 -21.65 -11.59 -3.02
C MET A 223 -22.27 -11.03 -4.32
N PHE A 224 -21.61 -11.28 -5.44
CA PHE A 224 -22.06 -10.76 -6.76
C PHE A 224 -22.82 -11.79 -7.61
N LYS A 225 -23.08 -13.00 -7.09
CA LYS A 225 -23.78 -14.11 -7.79
C LYS A 225 -23.18 -14.41 -9.16
N LEU A 226 -21.84 -14.55 -9.23
CA LEU A 226 -21.11 -14.69 -10.49
C LEU A 226 -21.07 -16.14 -10.97
N PRO A 227 -21.11 -16.40 -12.31
CA PRO A 227 -21.22 -17.75 -12.88
C PRO A 227 -19.92 -18.56 -12.86
N GLY A 228 -18.75 -17.92 -12.87
CA GLY A 228 -17.44 -18.57 -13.00
C GLY A 228 -17.09 -19.55 -11.86
N SER A 229 -15.94 -20.18 -11.96
CA SER A 229 -15.42 -21.12 -10.97
C SER A 229 -14.12 -20.62 -10.32
N VAL A 230 -13.80 -21.14 -9.14
CA VAL A 230 -12.56 -20.84 -8.41
C VAL A 230 -11.80 -22.15 -8.18
N ARG A 231 -10.52 -22.15 -8.53
CA ARG A 231 -9.60 -23.25 -8.32
C ARG A 231 -8.43 -22.81 -7.45
N GLU A 232 -8.19 -23.54 -6.38
CA GLU A 232 -7.02 -23.33 -5.53
C GLU A 232 -5.75 -23.85 -6.22
N VAL A 233 -4.66 -23.08 -6.15
CA VAL A 233 -3.36 -23.44 -6.72
C VAL A 233 -2.23 -23.17 -5.75
N GLU A 234 -1.20 -24.02 -5.80
CA GLU A 234 0.04 -23.88 -5.02
C GLU A 234 0.90 -22.69 -5.51
N ARG A 235 0.83 -22.42 -6.80
CA ARG A 235 1.59 -21.37 -7.46
C ARG A 235 0.80 -20.84 -8.64
N VAL A 236 0.87 -19.53 -8.85
CA VAL A 236 0.31 -18.91 -10.06
C VAL A 236 1.39 -18.95 -11.15
N GLU A 237 1.02 -19.40 -12.33
CA GLU A 237 1.91 -19.44 -13.49
C GLU A 237 2.40 -18.03 -13.85
N GLY A 238 3.66 -17.92 -14.23
CA GLY A 238 4.28 -16.64 -14.60
C GLY A 238 4.90 -15.84 -13.45
N TRP A 239 4.70 -16.23 -12.19
CA TRP A 239 5.39 -15.58 -11.09
C TRP A 239 6.90 -15.85 -11.13
N VAL A 240 7.70 -14.77 -11.15
CA VAL A 240 9.17 -14.79 -11.12
C VAL A 240 9.65 -14.74 -9.67
N ALA A 241 9.17 -13.78 -8.91
CA ALA A 241 9.54 -13.60 -7.52
C ALA A 241 8.77 -14.55 -6.59
N ARG A 242 9.41 -14.99 -5.51
CA ARG A 242 8.75 -15.73 -4.43
C ARG A 242 7.67 -14.87 -3.76
N ARG A 243 6.54 -15.46 -3.43
CA ARG A 243 5.48 -14.82 -2.61
C ARG A 243 5.47 -15.42 -1.21
N PRO A 244 5.34 -14.61 -0.15
CA PRO A 244 5.12 -15.14 1.20
C PRO A 244 3.83 -15.95 1.22
N PHE A 245 3.83 -17.07 1.98
CA PHE A 245 2.65 -17.93 2.06
C PHE A 245 1.54 -17.30 2.91
N ASP A 246 1.86 -16.75 4.07
CA ASP A 246 0.93 -16.06 4.95
C ASP A 246 1.54 -14.72 5.41
N SER A 247 1.30 -13.67 4.63
CA SER A 247 1.76 -12.31 4.94
C SER A 247 0.74 -11.50 5.75
N SER A 248 -0.29 -12.14 6.30
CA SER A 248 -1.33 -11.44 7.04
C SER A 248 -0.77 -10.65 8.24
N LEU A 249 -1.39 -9.52 8.53
CA LEU A 249 -0.99 -8.60 9.58
C LEU A 249 -1.95 -8.64 10.77
N ASP A 250 -1.41 -8.65 11.98
CA ASP A 250 -2.15 -8.29 13.20
C ASP A 250 -2.33 -6.78 13.22
N VAL A 251 -3.57 -6.34 13.28
CA VAL A 251 -3.96 -4.92 13.28
C VAL A 251 -4.57 -4.47 14.61
N SER A 252 -4.35 -5.25 15.67
CA SER A 252 -4.96 -5.01 16.99
C SER A 252 -4.59 -3.63 17.54
N ARG A 253 -3.37 -3.13 17.27
CA ARG A 253 -2.92 -1.80 17.68
C ARG A 253 -3.73 -0.72 16.98
N ALA A 254 -3.89 -0.79 15.66
CA ALA A 254 -4.66 0.17 14.89
C ALA A 254 -6.14 0.15 15.29
N ARG A 255 -6.76 -1.02 15.47
CA ARG A 255 -8.16 -1.17 15.88
C ARG A 255 -8.46 -0.59 17.27
N LYS A 256 -7.48 -0.55 18.18
CA LYS A 256 -7.61 0.08 19.49
C LYS A 256 -7.43 1.60 19.43
N LEU A 257 -6.66 2.08 18.47
CA LEU A 257 -6.29 3.49 18.35
C LEU A 257 -7.30 4.29 17.53
N LEU A 258 -7.89 3.68 16.50
CA LEU A 258 -8.63 4.35 15.45
C LEU A 258 -10.14 4.12 15.60
N SER A 259 -10.92 5.13 15.21
CA SER A 259 -12.38 5.08 15.13
C SER A 259 -12.87 4.54 13.77
N THR A 260 -12.08 4.69 12.72
CA THR A 260 -12.40 4.21 11.37
C THR A 260 -12.54 2.69 11.36
N ASP A 261 -13.69 2.18 10.94
CA ASP A 261 -13.87 0.74 10.67
C ASP A 261 -13.26 0.40 9.30
N PHE A 262 -12.06 -0.19 9.34
CA PHE A 262 -11.28 -0.59 8.16
C PHE A 262 -11.13 -2.10 8.01
N TYR A 263 -11.51 -2.89 9.03
CA TYR A 263 -11.13 -4.29 9.13
C TYR A 263 -12.01 -5.23 8.32
N SER A 264 -13.34 -5.06 8.37
CA SER A 264 -14.30 -5.98 7.75
C SER A 264 -14.07 -6.14 6.24
N LEU A 265 -13.87 -7.39 5.80
CA LEU A 265 -13.70 -7.71 4.38
C LEU A 265 -14.93 -7.33 3.55
N GLU A 266 -16.13 -7.59 4.05
CA GLU A 266 -17.38 -7.27 3.36
C GLU A 266 -17.53 -5.77 3.13
N GLU A 267 -17.21 -4.95 4.15
CA GLU A 267 -17.22 -3.50 4.01
C GLU A 267 -16.17 -3.03 2.99
N ASN A 268 -14.97 -3.63 3.01
CA ASN A 268 -13.93 -3.32 2.04
C ASN A 268 -14.36 -3.65 0.60
N LEU A 269 -15.03 -4.78 0.36
CA LEU A 269 -15.47 -5.19 -0.98
C LEU A 269 -16.51 -4.25 -1.61
N LYS A 270 -17.28 -3.50 -0.81
CA LYS A 270 -18.21 -2.47 -1.32
C LYS A 270 -17.51 -1.34 -2.08
N TYR A 271 -16.21 -1.13 -1.86
CA TYR A 271 -15.42 -0.10 -2.52
C TYR A 271 -14.69 -0.59 -3.79
N MET A 272 -14.96 -1.82 -4.24
CA MET A 272 -14.49 -2.27 -5.55
C MET A 272 -15.12 -1.43 -6.66
N VAL A 273 -14.29 -0.95 -7.59
CA VAL A 273 -14.75 -0.28 -8.83
C VAL A 273 -14.59 -1.28 -9.97
N VAL A 274 -15.69 -1.86 -10.40
CA VAL A 274 -15.77 -2.99 -11.35
C VAL A 274 -16.59 -2.66 -12.60
#